data_1b49c5a6a83cbb3e8bf732d8cb47b767
#
_entry.id   1b49c5a6a83cbb3e8bf732d8cb47b767
#
_cell.length_a   1.000
_cell.length_b   1.000
_cell.length_c   1.000
_cell.angle_alpha   90.00
_cell.angle_beta   90.00
_cell.angle_gamma   90.00
#
_symmetry.space_group_name_H-M   'P 1'
#
loop_
_entity.id
_entity.type
_entity.pdbx_description
1 polymer ?
#
loop_
_entity_poly.entity_id
_entity_poly.type
_entity_poly.pdbx_seq_one_letter_code
_entity_poly.pdbx_strand_id
1 'polypeptide(L)'
;MSLEIIKKIREKESLDLALENALNKLKRAVKKRNDDLHLLNVVTVDYQNKPNTRNVVLRDFSFDNLTIRFHTDKRSSKIKDIRSNKSICLIGYDKKAKLQIRIDADAYSIDDREILKDIWKKMYPMSRECYRVSKSPGEKIESLNEVTFDEDDETNLIGFDNFAAIQCDIKTIEVLYLSHINHIRAKYTNIDGML
;
A
#
# COMPACT_ATOMS: atom_id res chain seq x y z
N MET A 1 20.24 -12.70 -9.63
CA MET A 1 19.51 -12.46 -8.34
C MET A 1 18.17 -13.21 -8.25
N SER A 2 17.25 -13.15 -9.23
CA SER A 2 15.97 -13.91 -9.14
C SER A 2 16.15 -15.43 -9.23
N LEU A 3 17.00 -15.92 -10.14
CA LEU A 3 17.30 -17.36 -10.27
C LEU A 3 18.05 -17.90 -9.05
N GLU A 4 18.90 -17.10 -8.44
CA GLU A 4 19.68 -17.46 -7.27
C GLU A 4 18.80 -17.69 -6.03
N ILE A 5 17.83 -16.80 -5.78
CA ILE A 5 16.89 -16.98 -4.64
C ILE A 5 15.98 -18.18 -4.89
N ILE A 6 15.48 -18.37 -6.12
CA ILE A 6 14.67 -19.55 -6.47
C ILE A 6 15.46 -20.84 -6.24
N LYS A 7 16.75 -20.85 -6.63
CA LYS A 7 17.65 -21.99 -6.41
C LYS A 7 17.83 -22.29 -4.92
N LYS A 8 18.10 -21.25 -4.10
CA LYS A 8 18.23 -21.38 -2.65
C LYS A 8 16.95 -21.89 -1.96
N ILE A 9 15.76 -21.38 -2.37
CA ILE A 9 14.48 -21.84 -1.83
C ILE A 9 14.32 -23.35 -2.11
N ARG A 10 14.68 -23.80 -3.30
CA ARG A 10 14.59 -25.22 -3.68
C ARG A 10 15.62 -26.08 -2.98
N GLU A 11 16.89 -25.66 -2.95
CA GLU A 11 17.97 -26.39 -2.32
C GLU A 11 17.73 -26.61 -0.82
N LYS A 12 17.09 -25.63 -0.16
CA LYS A 12 16.74 -25.72 1.26
C LYS A 12 15.36 -26.28 1.52
N GLU A 13 14.56 -26.52 0.47
CA GLU A 13 13.14 -26.90 0.57
C GLU A 13 12.33 -26.01 1.55
N SER A 14 12.73 -24.72 1.66
CA SER A 14 12.25 -23.83 2.69
C SER A 14 11.33 -22.76 2.11
N LEU A 15 10.04 -22.88 2.38
CA LEU A 15 9.05 -21.85 2.08
C LEU A 15 9.27 -20.59 2.95
N ASP A 16 9.83 -20.74 4.15
CA ASP A 16 10.14 -19.62 5.04
C ASP A 16 11.12 -18.65 4.39
N LEU A 17 12.10 -19.16 3.64
CA LEU A 17 13.03 -18.32 2.89
C LEU A 17 12.33 -17.49 1.80
N ALA A 18 11.26 -18.03 1.20
CA ALA A 18 10.46 -17.31 0.22
C ALA A 18 9.69 -16.16 0.87
N LEU A 19 9.09 -16.40 2.03
CA LEU A 19 8.42 -15.39 2.83
C LEU A 19 9.41 -14.31 3.29
N GLU A 20 10.47 -14.68 3.95
CA GLU A 20 11.50 -13.77 4.46
C GLU A 20 12.01 -12.82 3.37
N ASN A 21 12.33 -13.35 2.19
CA ASN A 21 12.78 -12.55 1.08
C ASN A 21 11.69 -11.53 0.62
N ALA A 22 10.43 -11.94 0.55
CA ALA A 22 9.32 -11.06 0.18
C ALA A 22 9.12 -9.93 1.21
N LEU A 23 9.15 -10.26 2.51
CA LEU A 23 9.01 -9.30 3.60
C LEU A 23 10.15 -8.28 3.62
N ASN A 24 11.40 -8.75 3.44
CA ASN A 24 12.57 -7.88 3.33
C ASN A 24 12.46 -6.91 2.13
N LYS A 25 11.87 -7.35 1.02
CA LYS A 25 11.61 -6.49 -0.13
C LYS A 25 10.55 -5.43 0.15
N LEU A 26 9.44 -5.78 0.82
CA LEU A 26 8.43 -4.81 1.26
C LEU A 26 9.04 -3.77 2.21
N LYS A 27 9.80 -4.20 3.21
CA LYS A 27 10.50 -3.32 4.16
C LYS A 27 11.44 -2.34 3.46
N ARG A 28 12.16 -2.81 2.45
CA ARG A 28 13.03 -1.97 1.60
C ARG A 28 12.22 -0.98 0.78
N ALA A 29 11.12 -1.42 0.19
CA ALA A 29 10.28 -0.64 -0.70
C ALA A 29 9.63 0.58 -0.01
N VAL A 30 9.36 0.51 1.30
CA VAL A 30 8.91 1.67 2.09
C VAL A 30 9.87 2.85 1.94
N LYS A 31 11.18 2.59 1.94
CA LYS A 31 12.25 3.62 1.94
C LYS A 31 12.74 4.00 0.54
N LYS A 32 12.62 3.11 -0.44
CA LYS A 32 13.21 3.28 -1.79
C LYS A 32 12.14 3.60 -2.82
N ARG A 33 12.04 4.87 -3.23
CA ARG A 33 11.07 5.34 -4.23
C ARG A 33 11.17 4.63 -5.60
N ASN A 34 12.38 4.19 -5.99
CA ASN A 34 12.60 3.49 -7.28
C ASN A 34 12.44 1.97 -7.14
N ASP A 35 11.95 1.47 -6.01
CA ASP A 35 11.66 0.06 -5.84
C ASP A 35 10.32 -0.26 -6.52
N ASP A 36 10.27 -1.34 -7.28
CA ASP A 36 9.05 -1.74 -7.98
C ASP A 36 7.87 -1.98 -7.01
N LEU A 37 8.15 -2.41 -5.77
CA LEU A 37 7.14 -2.64 -4.73
C LEU A 37 6.78 -1.37 -3.93
N HIS A 38 7.41 -0.21 -4.23
CA HIS A 38 7.04 1.06 -3.60
C HIS A 38 5.63 1.51 -3.99
N LEU A 39 5.18 1.12 -5.18
CA LEU A 39 3.80 1.29 -5.64
C LEU A 39 3.10 -0.07 -5.62
N LEU A 40 2.04 -0.16 -4.84
CA LEU A 40 1.16 -1.31 -4.81
C LEU A 40 -0.17 -0.96 -5.47
N ASN A 41 -0.71 -1.91 -6.21
CA ASN A 41 -2.07 -1.80 -6.71
C ASN A 41 -3.02 -2.27 -5.61
N VAL A 42 -3.96 -1.41 -5.17
CA VAL A 42 -4.98 -1.76 -4.18
C VAL A 42 -6.33 -1.94 -4.85
N VAL A 43 -7.01 -3.01 -4.49
CA VAL A 43 -8.37 -3.32 -4.90
C VAL A 43 -9.29 -3.13 -3.70
N THR A 44 -10.34 -2.33 -3.88
CA THR A 44 -11.46 -2.18 -2.95
C THR A 44 -12.75 -2.60 -3.65
N VAL A 45 -13.79 -2.90 -2.90
CA VAL A 45 -15.09 -3.26 -3.44
C VAL A 45 -16.12 -2.23 -2.96
N ASP A 46 -16.85 -1.62 -3.87
CA ASP A 46 -17.89 -0.66 -3.52
C ASP A 46 -19.18 -1.34 -3.01
N TYR A 47 -20.14 -0.53 -2.59
CA TYR A 47 -21.43 -1.00 -2.05
C TYR A 47 -22.27 -1.80 -3.06
N GLN A 48 -21.95 -1.73 -4.36
CA GLN A 48 -22.57 -2.52 -5.43
C GLN A 48 -21.79 -3.81 -5.74
N ASN A 49 -20.80 -4.16 -4.93
CA ASN A 49 -19.88 -5.28 -5.14
C ASN A 49 -19.00 -5.12 -6.40
N LYS A 50 -18.83 -3.90 -6.91
CA LYS A 50 -17.94 -3.64 -8.03
C LYS A 50 -16.51 -3.42 -7.54
N PRO A 51 -15.52 -4.15 -8.09
CA PRO A 51 -14.13 -3.95 -7.75
C PRO A 51 -13.60 -2.65 -8.36
N ASN A 52 -12.90 -1.86 -7.55
CA ASN A 52 -12.21 -0.64 -7.94
C ASN A 52 -10.72 -0.80 -7.66
N THR A 53 -9.87 -0.44 -8.61
CA THR A 53 -8.43 -0.60 -8.48
C THR A 53 -7.67 0.70 -8.76
N ARG A 54 -6.57 0.93 -8.03
CA ARG A 54 -5.64 2.05 -8.22
C ARG A 54 -4.30 1.78 -7.57
N ASN A 55 -3.29 2.53 -7.97
CA ASN A 55 -1.99 2.48 -7.32
C ASN A 55 -1.99 3.32 -6.04
N VAL A 56 -1.31 2.82 -5.02
CA VAL A 56 -1.01 3.51 -3.77
C VAL A 56 0.48 3.41 -3.44
N VAL A 57 1.01 4.40 -2.75
CA VAL A 57 2.40 4.38 -2.30
C VAL A 57 2.47 3.62 -0.97
N LEU A 58 3.32 2.61 -0.90
CA LEU A 58 3.65 1.91 0.34
C LEU A 58 4.39 2.86 1.28
N ARG A 59 3.75 3.25 2.38
CA ARG A 59 4.27 4.26 3.32
C ARG A 59 4.85 3.65 4.58
N ASP A 60 4.34 2.49 4.97
CA ASP A 60 4.83 1.75 6.12
C ASP A 60 4.56 0.26 5.97
N PHE A 61 5.40 -0.54 6.58
CA PHE A 61 5.26 -1.98 6.69
C PHE A 61 5.86 -2.44 8.01
N SER A 62 5.05 -3.04 8.87
CA SER A 62 5.47 -3.68 10.12
C SER A 62 5.31 -5.18 9.99
N PHE A 63 6.44 -5.90 10.13
CA PHE A 63 6.40 -7.36 10.21
C PHE A 63 5.84 -7.83 11.55
N ASP A 64 6.26 -7.20 12.65
CA ASP A 64 5.88 -7.62 14.00
C ASP A 64 4.38 -7.49 14.27
N ASN A 65 3.75 -6.47 13.65
CA ASN A 65 2.31 -6.23 13.75
C ASN A 65 1.52 -6.75 12.55
N LEU A 66 2.20 -7.28 11.53
CA LEU A 66 1.60 -7.69 10.24
C LEU A 66 0.69 -6.63 9.64
N THR A 67 1.21 -5.40 9.52
CA THR A 67 0.45 -4.27 8.99
C THR A 67 1.15 -3.59 7.83
N ILE A 68 0.33 -3.02 6.94
CA ILE A 68 0.74 -2.12 5.86
C ILE A 68 0.00 -0.81 6.01
N ARG A 69 0.66 0.31 5.65
CA ARG A 69 0.02 1.61 5.60
C ARG A 69 0.27 2.30 4.27
N PHE A 70 -0.78 2.92 3.74
CA PHE A 70 -0.71 3.88 2.64
C PHE A 70 -1.48 5.15 2.99
N HIS A 71 -1.19 6.23 2.26
CA HIS A 71 -1.85 7.51 2.44
C HIS A 71 -2.77 7.81 1.27
N THR A 72 -3.84 8.56 1.54
CA THR A 72 -4.81 8.95 0.52
C THR A 72 -5.54 10.23 0.91
N ASP A 73 -6.23 10.83 -0.06
CA ASP A 73 -7.19 11.89 0.21
C ASP A 73 -8.48 11.26 0.80
N LYS A 74 -8.94 11.80 1.93
CA LYS A 74 -10.13 11.27 2.61
C LYS A 74 -11.43 11.47 1.82
N ARG A 75 -11.42 12.36 0.81
CA ARG A 75 -12.55 12.61 -0.10
C ARG A 75 -12.62 11.56 -1.22
N SER A 76 -11.58 10.75 -1.41
CA SER A 76 -11.51 9.74 -2.48
C SER A 76 -12.51 8.60 -2.29
N SER A 77 -12.99 8.03 -3.41
CA SER A 77 -13.98 6.93 -3.43
C SER A 77 -13.56 5.72 -2.59
N LYS A 78 -12.26 5.39 -2.57
CA LYS A 78 -11.75 4.25 -1.79
C LYS A 78 -12.04 4.33 -0.28
N ILE A 79 -12.18 5.54 0.27
CA ILE A 79 -12.57 5.72 1.67
C ILE A 79 -14.00 5.24 1.90
N LYS A 80 -14.91 5.51 0.96
CA LYS A 80 -16.29 5.01 1.01
C LYS A 80 -16.33 3.50 0.87
N ASP A 81 -15.55 2.96 -0.08
CA ASP A 81 -15.45 1.52 -0.30
C ASP A 81 -14.97 0.81 0.98
N ILE A 82 -13.85 1.26 1.59
CA ILE A 82 -13.25 0.68 2.81
C ILE A 82 -14.22 0.76 4.00
N ARG A 83 -14.99 1.84 4.13
CA ARG A 83 -15.99 1.96 5.19
C ARG A 83 -17.13 0.97 5.05
N SER A 84 -17.54 0.65 3.82
CA SER A 84 -18.61 -0.32 3.55
C SER A 84 -18.10 -1.75 3.57
N ASN A 85 -16.88 -1.98 3.10
CA ASN A 85 -16.22 -3.29 3.06
C ASN A 85 -14.73 -3.12 3.32
N LYS A 86 -14.30 -3.49 4.52
CA LYS A 86 -12.89 -3.37 4.93
C LYS A 86 -11.94 -4.33 4.22
N SER A 87 -12.46 -5.38 3.58
CA SER A 87 -11.62 -6.37 2.90
C SER A 87 -11.04 -5.79 1.61
N ILE A 88 -9.71 -5.81 1.53
CA ILE A 88 -8.96 -5.31 0.38
C ILE A 88 -7.92 -6.34 -0.07
N CYS A 89 -7.47 -6.19 -1.31
CA CYS A 89 -6.32 -6.89 -1.82
C CYS A 89 -5.28 -5.88 -2.31
N LEU A 90 -4.03 -6.07 -1.91
CA LEU A 90 -2.89 -5.34 -2.47
C LEU A 90 -2.03 -6.28 -3.30
N ILE A 91 -1.52 -5.79 -4.42
CA ILE A 91 -0.62 -6.56 -5.28
C ILE A 91 0.55 -5.69 -5.76
N GLY A 92 1.73 -6.27 -5.75
CA GLY A 92 2.95 -5.68 -6.29
C GLY A 92 3.76 -6.68 -7.08
N TYR A 93 4.60 -6.18 -8.00
CA TYR A 93 5.47 -7.01 -8.82
C TYR A 93 6.88 -6.43 -8.93
N ASP A 94 7.85 -7.14 -8.37
CA ASP A 94 9.28 -6.83 -8.52
C ASP A 94 9.79 -7.44 -9.84
N LYS A 95 10.02 -6.58 -10.84
CA LYS A 95 10.46 -7.00 -12.19
C LYS A 95 11.81 -7.70 -12.18
N LYS A 96 12.74 -7.23 -11.33
CA LYS A 96 14.09 -7.80 -11.24
C LYS A 96 14.10 -9.18 -10.59
N ALA A 97 13.29 -9.35 -9.55
CA ALA A 97 13.16 -10.62 -8.87
C ALA A 97 12.16 -11.57 -9.54
N LYS A 98 11.37 -11.07 -10.50
CA LYS A 98 10.22 -11.79 -11.07
C LYS A 98 9.30 -12.32 -9.97
N LEU A 99 9.07 -11.48 -8.96
CA LEU A 99 8.30 -11.81 -7.76
C LEU A 99 7.01 -11.01 -7.74
N GLN A 100 5.88 -11.68 -7.72
CA GLN A 100 4.59 -11.11 -7.36
C GLN A 100 4.34 -11.33 -5.88
N ILE A 101 3.89 -10.28 -5.20
CA ILE A 101 3.39 -10.36 -3.82
C ILE A 101 1.93 -9.91 -3.86
N ARG A 102 1.04 -10.75 -3.34
CA ARG A 102 -0.37 -10.45 -3.14
C ARG A 102 -0.66 -10.52 -1.64
N ILE A 103 -1.39 -9.53 -1.14
CA ILE A 103 -1.71 -9.38 0.28
C ILE A 103 -3.21 -9.16 0.39
N ASP A 104 -3.91 -10.07 1.08
CA ASP A 104 -5.29 -9.84 1.48
C ASP A 104 -5.28 -9.27 2.91
N ALA A 105 -6.03 -8.21 3.15
CA ALA A 105 -6.00 -7.48 4.41
C ALA A 105 -7.36 -6.85 4.75
N ASP A 106 -7.56 -6.53 6.04
CA ASP A 106 -8.62 -5.66 6.51
C ASP A 106 -8.08 -4.23 6.63
N ALA A 107 -8.70 -3.28 5.94
CA ALA A 107 -8.29 -1.88 5.89
C ALA A 107 -9.23 -0.98 6.70
N TYR A 108 -8.66 0.04 7.34
CA TYR A 108 -9.40 1.08 8.04
C TYR A 108 -8.64 2.41 8.06
N SER A 109 -9.38 3.50 8.19
CA SER A 109 -8.80 4.82 8.41
C SER A 109 -8.30 4.94 9.83
N ILE A 110 -7.12 5.53 10.02
CA ILE A 110 -6.67 5.98 11.35
C ILE A 110 -7.49 7.23 11.70
N ASP A 111 -8.23 7.19 12.80
CA ASP A 111 -9.10 8.29 13.23
C ASP A 111 -8.46 9.17 14.31
N ASP A 112 -7.40 8.71 14.97
CA ASP A 112 -6.67 9.48 15.97
C ASP A 112 -5.94 10.66 15.33
N ARG A 113 -6.39 11.88 15.66
CA ARG A 113 -5.89 13.14 15.08
C ARG A 113 -4.42 13.41 15.43
N GLU A 114 -3.96 13.00 16.60
CA GLU A 114 -2.57 13.23 17.01
C GLU A 114 -1.63 12.25 16.27
N ILE A 115 -2.04 11.00 16.11
CA ILE A 115 -1.32 10.04 15.26
C ILE A 115 -1.27 10.54 13.81
N LEU A 116 -2.38 11.05 13.27
CA LEU A 116 -2.41 11.61 11.91
C LEU A 116 -1.49 12.82 11.75
N LYS A 117 -1.44 13.74 12.74
CA LYS A 117 -0.52 14.86 12.75
C LYS A 117 0.94 14.41 12.77
N ASP A 118 1.28 13.40 13.55
CA ASP A 118 2.64 12.85 13.61
C ASP A 118 3.05 12.21 12.29
N ILE A 119 2.13 11.49 11.64
CA ILE A 119 2.35 10.94 10.31
C ILE A 119 2.55 12.10 9.31
N TRP A 120 1.70 13.11 9.35
CA TRP A 120 1.77 14.28 8.47
C TRP A 120 3.10 15.02 8.61
N LYS A 121 3.55 15.30 9.84
CA LYS A 121 4.82 15.98 10.11
C LYS A 121 6.03 15.22 9.55
N LYS A 122 5.99 13.89 9.52
CA LYS A 122 7.05 13.02 9.00
C LYS A 122 7.04 12.89 7.47
N MET A 123 5.97 13.37 6.80
CA MET A 123 5.91 13.34 5.33
C MET A 123 6.85 14.39 4.74
N TYR A 124 7.43 14.07 3.57
CA TYR A 124 8.12 15.07 2.77
C TYR A 124 7.14 16.16 2.34
N PRO A 125 7.54 17.46 2.35
CA PRO A 125 6.68 18.57 1.93
C PRO A 125 6.00 18.33 0.58
N MET A 126 6.76 17.94 -0.44
CA MET A 126 6.24 17.61 -1.78
C MET A 126 5.14 16.50 -1.76
N SER A 127 5.16 15.61 -0.76
CA SER A 127 4.12 14.57 -0.63
C SER A 127 2.83 15.07 -0.01
N ARG A 128 2.81 16.31 0.53
CA ARG A 128 1.62 16.96 1.10
C ARG A 128 0.86 17.78 0.06
N GLU A 129 1.55 18.20 -1.02
CA GLU A 129 0.99 19.04 -2.09
C GLU A 129 -0.33 18.50 -2.66
N CYS A 130 -0.42 17.17 -2.87
CA CYS A 130 -1.61 16.56 -3.45
C CYS A 130 -2.86 16.69 -2.57
N TYR A 131 -2.73 17.04 -1.29
CA TYR A 131 -3.87 17.24 -0.37
C TYR A 131 -4.35 18.70 -0.32
N ARG A 132 -3.59 19.63 -0.91
CA ARG A 132 -3.90 21.07 -0.97
C ARG A 132 -4.85 21.42 -2.11
N VAL A 133 -5.18 20.46 -2.94
CA VAL A 133 -6.04 20.63 -4.11
C VAL A 133 -7.49 20.83 -3.68
N SER A 134 -8.17 21.87 -4.19
CA SER A 134 -9.56 22.20 -3.86
C SER A 134 -10.55 21.12 -4.26
N LYS A 135 -10.36 20.50 -5.43
CA LYS A 135 -11.22 19.43 -5.95
C LYS A 135 -10.86 18.05 -5.39
N SER A 136 -11.87 17.23 -5.17
CA SER A 136 -11.64 15.84 -4.70
C SER A 136 -11.12 14.93 -5.82
N PRO A 137 -10.34 13.90 -5.50
CA PRO A 137 -9.86 12.95 -6.51
C PRO A 137 -11.01 12.28 -7.27
N GLY A 138 -10.98 12.40 -8.61
CA GLY A 138 -12.00 11.84 -9.49
C GLY A 138 -13.26 12.69 -9.64
N GLU A 139 -13.29 13.88 -9.09
CA GLU A 139 -14.35 14.86 -9.31
C GLU A 139 -14.33 15.32 -10.77
N LYS A 140 -15.52 15.40 -11.38
CA LYS A 140 -15.65 15.93 -12.74
C LYS A 140 -15.47 17.45 -12.72
N ILE A 141 -14.68 17.96 -13.64
CA ILE A 141 -14.44 19.37 -13.87
C ILE A 141 -14.77 19.69 -15.33
N GLU A 142 -15.21 20.90 -15.60
CA GLU A 142 -15.45 21.41 -16.97
C GLU A 142 -14.23 22.15 -17.48
N SER A 143 -13.42 22.72 -16.57
CA SER A 143 -12.22 23.50 -16.90
C SER A 143 -11.11 23.22 -15.89
N LEU A 144 -9.85 23.20 -16.34
CA LEU A 144 -8.68 23.10 -15.47
C LEU A 144 -8.57 24.26 -14.48
N ASN A 145 -9.15 25.43 -14.80
CA ASN A 145 -9.15 26.61 -13.92
C ASN A 145 -10.00 26.43 -12.64
N GLU A 146 -10.85 25.37 -12.60
CA GLU A 146 -11.60 25.03 -11.38
C GLU A 146 -10.72 24.37 -10.32
N VAL A 147 -9.54 23.91 -10.70
CA VAL A 147 -8.61 23.26 -9.79
C VAL A 147 -7.66 24.32 -9.22
N THR A 148 -7.84 24.64 -7.96
CA THR A 148 -6.97 25.57 -7.24
C THR A 148 -6.19 24.84 -6.17
N PHE A 149 -5.07 25.44 -5.75
CA PHE A 149 -4.23 24.95 -4.68
C PHE A 149 -4.25 25.96 -3.54
N ASP A 150 -4.45 25.47 -2.33
CA ASP A 150 -4.29 26.33 -1.16
C ASP A 150 -2.82 26.72 -1.01
N GLU A 151 -2.56 28.00 -0.76
CA GLU A 151 -1.20 28.50 -0.55
C GLU A 151 -0.64 27.96 0.77
N ASP A 152 0.69 27.85 0.84
CA ASP A 152 1.37 27.40 2.06
C ASP A 152 1.25 28.48 3.15
N ASP A 153 1.09 28.03 4.39
CA ASP A 153 1.12 28.89 5.56
C ASP A 153 2.18 28.44 6.57
N GLU A 154 2.42 29.27 7.58
CA GLU A 154 3.41 29.00 8.63
C GLU A 154 3.06 27.75 9.46
N THR A 155 1.82 27.27 9.44
CA THR A 155 1.39 26.10 10.25
C THR A 155 1.78 24.78 9.63
N ASN A 156 2.09 24.74 8.33
CA ASN A 156 2.36 23.51 7.57
C ASN A 156 1.21 22.48 7.66
N LEU A 157 -0.02 22.92 7.93
CA LEU A 157 -1.20 22.07 8.08
C LEU A 157 -2.19 22.19 6.92
N ILE A 158 -1.91 23.05 5.94
CA ILE A 158 -2.78 23.18 4.75
C ILE A 158 -2.86 21.82 4.03
N GLY A 159 -4.09 21.41 3.73
CA GLY A 159 -4.39 20.09 3.16
C GLY A 159 -4.45 18.96 4.19
N PHE A 160 -4.07 19.18 5.46
CA PHE A 160 -4.17 18.15 6.50
C PHE A 160 -5.60 17.64 6.68
N ASP A 161 -6.59 18.51 6.53
CA ASP A 161 -7.99 18.11 6.64
C ASP A 161 -8.47 17.18 5.51
N ASN A 162 -7.76 17.14 4.39
CA ASN A 162 -7.98 16.21 3.29
C ASN A 162 -7.16 14.92 3.43
N PHE A 163 -6.21 14.87 4.36
CA PHE A 163 -5.32 13.74 4.53
C PHE A 163 -6.00 12.59 5.27
N ALA A 164 -5.73 11.37 4.82
CA ALA A 164 -6.08 10.13 5.51
C ALA A 164 -4.92 9.13 5.43
N ALA A 165 -4.65 8.44 6.52
CA ALA A 165 -3.77 7.30 6.59
C ALA A 165 -4.62 6.03 6.73
N ILE A 166 -4.42 5.08 5.83
CA ILE A 166 -5.12 3.80 5.84
C ILE A 166 -4.18 2.75 6.36
N GLN A 167 -4.56 2.13 7.45
CA GLN A 167 -3.90 0.95 8.01
C GLN A 167 -4.59 -0.31 7.51
N CYS A 168 -3.79 -1.33 7.19
CA CYS A 168 -4.27 -2.60 6.66
C CYS A 168 -3.66 -3.72 7.49
N ASP A 169 -4.51 -4.47 8.19
CA ASP A 169 -4.11 -5.65 8.97
C ASP A 169 -4.05 -6.85 8.04
N ILE A 170 -2.86 -7.39 7.85
CA ILE A 170 -2.58 -8.46 6.89
C ILE A 170 -3.23 -9.75 7.37
N LYS A 171 -4.02 -10.38 6.50
CA LYS A 171 -4.62 -11.70 6.72
C LYS A 171 -3.83 -12.80 6.01
N THR A 172 -3.43 -12.54 4.78
CA THR A 172 -2.61 -13.49 4.03
C THR A 172 -1.58 -12.77 3.19
N ILE A 173 -0.43 -13.43 3.01
CA ILE A 173 0.57 -13.05 2.03
C ILE A 173 0.77 -14.22 1.08
N GLU A 174 0.60 -13.96 -0.22
CA GLU A 174 0.92 -14.93 -1.26
C GLU A 174 2.11 -14.41 -2.05
N VAL A 175 3.10 -15.25 -2.25
CA VAL A 175 4.26 -14.98 -3.08
C VAL A 175 4.28 -15.90 -4.29
N LEU A 176 4.60 -15.34 -5.45
CA LEU A 176 4.78 -16.09 -6.70
C LEU A 176 6.10 -15.67 -7.35
N TYR A 177 7.08 -16.57 -7.31
CA TYR A 177 8.33 -16.42 -8.05
C TYR A 177 8.18 -17.04 -9.43
N LEU A 178 8.29 -16.21 -10.47
CA LEU A 178 8.19 -16.66 -11.85
C LEU A 178 9.55 -17.17 -12.35
N SER A 179 9.56 -18.37 -12.89
CA SER A 179 10.74 -19.00 -13.49
C SER A 179 10.33 -19.82 -14.72
N HIS A 180 11.18 -19.83 -15.75
CA HIS A 180 10.96 -20.62 -16.96
C HIS A 180 11.06 -22.15 -16.72
N ILE A 181 11.68 -22.56 -15.61
CA ILE A 181 11.82 -24.00 -15.28
C ILE A 181 10.66 -24.45 -14.41
N ASN A 182 10.35 -23.71 -13.35
CA ASN A 182 9.25 -23.96 -12.44
C ASN A 182 8.93 -22.69 -11.62
N HIS A 183 7.65 -22.37 -11.46
CA HIS A 183 7.22 -21.35 -10.53
C HIS A 183 7.25 -21.86 -9.09
N ILE A 184 7.47 -20.94 -8.15
CA ILE A 184 7.27 -21.21 -6.71
C ILE A 184 6.13 -20.30 -6.26
N ARG A 185 5.03 -20.91 -5.81
CA ARG A 185 3.89 -20.20 -5.25
C ARG A 185 3.66 -20.70 -3.83
N ALA A 186 3.61 -19.76 -2.88
CA ALA A 186 3.33 -20.08 -1.50
C ALA A 186 2.35 -19.03 -0.93
N LYS A 187 1.45 -19.49 -0.06
CA LYS A 187 0.49 -18.65 0.65
C LYS A 187 0.69 -18.85 2.15
N TYR A 188 0.81 -17.74 2.86
CA TYR A 188 0.98 -17.68 4.31
C TYR A 188 -0.26 -17.01 4.90
N THR A 189 -0.82 -17.62 5.92
CA THR A 189 -2.02 -17.11 6.59
C THR A 189 -1.66 -16.64 7.98
N ASN A 190 -2.05 -15.41 8.31
CA ASN A 190 -1.88 -14.87 9.65
C ASN A 190 -2.81 -15.62 10.62
N ILE A 191 -2.19 -16.32 11.55
CA ILE A 191 -2.86 -16.98 12.68
C ILE A 191 -2.27 -16.36 13.95
N ASP A 192 -3.09 -15.65 14.71
CA ASP A 192 -2.72 -15.02 15.98
C ASP A 192 -1.43 -14.17 15.95
N GLY A 193 -1.22 -13.44 14.84
CA GLY A 193 -0.05 -12.58 14.66
C GLY A 193 1.18 -13.26 14.06
N MET A 194 1.06 -14.52 13.61
CA MET A 194 2.11 -15.28 12.93
C MET A 194 1.69 -15.67 11.51
N LEU A 195 2.66 -15.60 10.58
CA LEU A 195 2.52 -16.03 9.17
C LEU A 195 3.11 -17.40 8.94
#